data_2e8f5d5fefec8808468b687fe37cf089
#
_entry.id   2e8f5d5fefec8808468b687fe37cf089
#
_cell.length_a   1.000
_cell.length_b   1.000
_cell.length_c   1.000
_cell.angle_alpha   90.00
_cell.angle_beta   90.00
_cell.angle_gamma   90.00
#
_symmetry.space_group_name_H-M   'P 1'
#
loop_
_entity.id
_entity.type
_entity.pdbx_description
1 polymer ?
#
loop_
_entity_poly.entity_id
_entity_poly.type
_entity_poly.pdbx_seq_one_letter_code
_entity_poly.pdbx_strand_id
1 'polypeptide(L)'
;VMVVVSGILLKKTKAFAGEPANFVMELPAYHWPRAKDILIHTWERARGFIVKAGTIIFLASGLVWLLQSFDFSFEMVDAQDSMMAVIGHYLAPVFAPLGFDSWQTAFAAITGFLAKEVVVSTFGILAGVAEATEEDPTLITTIQSMFTPASAYAFMIFTLLASPCFAAIGAIRREMGSWHWTFFALLYQTGLAYCMALLIYQILSLIHISEPTRPY
;
A
#
# COMPACT_ATOMS: atom_id res chain seq x y z
N VAL A 1 -14.63 2.74 8.04
CA VAL A 1 -15.04 3.96 8.77
C VAL A 1 -14.31 5.18 8.20
N MET A 2 -12.95 5.21 8.15
CA MET A 2 -12.16 6.37 7.69
C MET A 2 -12.51 6.84 6.28
N VAL A 3 -12.70 5.92 5.33
CA VAL A 3 -13.09 6.24 3.94
C VAL A 3 -14.44 6.95 3.91
N VAL A 4 -15.41 6.51 4.70
CA VAL A 4 -16.74 7.12 4.77
C VAL A 4 -16.67 8.52 5.39
N VAL A 5 -15.95 8.68 6.50
CA VAL A 5 -15.74 9.99 7.15
C VAL A 5 -15.04 10.96 6.20
N SER A 6 -13.98 10.53 5.56
CA SER A 6 -13.25 11.31 4.56
C SER A 6 -14.15 11.72 3.37
N GLY A 7 -14.97 10.82 2.86
CA GLY A 7 -15.93 11.12 1.79
C GLY A 7 -16.98 12.14 2.21
N ILE A 8 -17.50 12.06 3.43
CA ILE A 8 -18.46 13.04 3.97
C ILE A 8 -17.80 14.42 4.13
N LEU A 9 -16.55 14.47 4.61
CA LEU A 9 -15.80 15.72 4.76
C LEU A 9 -15.51 16.36 3.40
N LEU A 10 -15.07 15.57 2.42
CA LEU A 10 -14.82 16.04 1.05
C LEU A 10 -16.10 16.59 0.40
N LYS A 11 -17.23 15.91 0.56
CA LYS A 11 -18.53 16.35 0.00
C LYS A 11 -18.98 17.71 0.54
N LYS A 12 -18.56 18.09 1.77
CA LYS A 12 -18.85 19.41 2.36
C LYS A 12 -18.00 20.53 1.78
N THR A 13 -16.93 20.22 1.07
CA THR A 13 -16.08 21.25 0.44
C THR A 13 -16.70 21.72 -0.87
N LYS A 14 -16.56 23.00 -1.18
CA LYS A 14 -17.13 23.60 -2.41
C LYS A 14 -16.62 22.95 -3.70
N ALA A 15 -15.44 22.35 -3.68
CA ALA A 15 -14.85 21.68 -4.84
C ALA A 15 -15.55 20.35 -5.18
N PHE A 16 -16.22 19.71 -4.20
CA PHE A 16 -16.89 18.41 -4.36
C PHE A 16 -18.40 18.47 -4.06
N ALA A 17 -18.94 19.67 -3.81
CA ALA A 17 -20.36 19.91 -3.67
C ALA A 17 -21.03 19.90 -5.06
N GLY A 18 -21.05 18.75 -5.74
CA GLY A 18 -21.80 18.58 -6.97
C GLY A 18 -23.30 18.56 -6.69
N GLU A 19 -24.11 19.07 -7.63
CA GLU A 19 -25.54 18.87 -7.58
C GLU A 19 -25.86 17.36 -7.71
N PRO A 20 -26.79 16.82 -6.90
CA PRO A 20 -27.22 15.46 -7.08
C PRO A 20 -27.83 15.33 -8.49
N ALA A 21 -27.23 14.49 -9.34
CA ALA A 21 -27.80 14.20 -10.64
C ALA A 21 -29.24 13.69 -10.42
N ASN A 22 -30.20 14.34 -11.07
CA ASN A 22 -31.58 13.88 -11.07
C ASN A 22 -31.60 12.52 -11.77
N PHE A 23 -31.65 11.47 -10.97
CA PHE A 23 -31.66 10.10 -11.45
C PHE A 23 -33.08 9.77 -11.93
N VAL A 24 -33.39 10.15 -13.15
CA VAL A 24 -34.59 9.70 -13.83
C VAL A 24 -34.19 8.44 -14.60
N MET A 25 -34.38 7.29 -14.01
CA MET A 25 -34.22 6.01 -14.68
C MET A 25 -35.60 5.46 -14.96
N GLU A 26 -36.01 5.43 -16.25
CA GLU A 26 -37.05 4.53 -16.67
C GLU A 26 -36.56 3.10 -16.37
N LEU A 27 -37.25 2.40 -15.47
CA LEU A 27 -36.91 1.04 -15.12
C LEU A 27 -37.12 0.13 -16.33
N PRO A 28 -36.07 -0.41 -16.96
CA PRO A 28 -36.25 -1.38 -18.03
C PRO A 28 -36.96 -2.61 -17.49
N ALA A 29 -37.77 -3.27 -18.31
CA ALA A 29 -38.49 -4.48 -17.93
C ALA A 29 -37.47 -5.53 -17.37
N TYR A 30 -37.76 -6.04 -16.19
CA TYR A 30 -36.88 -7.05 -15.55
C TYR A 30 -36.97 -8.35 -16.36
N HIS A 31 -35.83 -8.74 -16.93
CA HIS A 31 -35.65 -10.04 -17.53
C HIS A 31 -34.69 -10.88 -16.68
N TRP A 32 -35.00 -12.16 -16.53
CA TRP A 32 -34.06 -13.07 -15.88
C TRP A 32 -32.76 -13.12 -16.67
N PRO A 33 -31.61 -12.87 -16.02
CA PRO A 33 -30.33 -12.86 -16.71
C PRO A 33 -29.99 -14.26 -17.22
N ARG A 34 -29.55 -14.35 -18.48
CA ARG A 34 -29.12 -15.62 -19.06
C ARG A 34 -27.73 -15.99 -18.51
N ALA A 35 -27.59 -17.18 -17.95
CA ALA A 35 -26.33 -17.67 -17.36
C ALA A 35 -25.15 -17.56 -18.37
N LYS A 36 -25.38 -17.79 -19.64
CA LYS A 36 -24.38 -17.68 -20.69
C LYS A 36 -23.84 -16.26 -20.82
N ASP A 37 -24.69 -15.26 -20.82
CA ASP A 37 -24.31 -13.85 -20.96
C ASP A 37 -23.52 -13.38 -19.73
N ILE A 38 -23.94 -13.82 -18.54
CA ILE A 38 -23.22 -13.55 -17.29
C ILE A 38 -21.81 -14.14 -17.36
N LEU A 39 -21.67 -15.41 -17.77
CA LEU A 39 -20.38 -16.09 -17.87
C LEU A 39 -19.44 -15.41 -18.86
N ILE A 40 -19.96 -15.02 -20.04
CA ILE A 40 -19.17 -14.34 -21.07
C ILE A 40 -18.67 -12.98 -20.55
N HIS A 41 -19.55 -12.14 -20.01
CA HIS A 41 -19.15 -10.84 -19.50
C HIS A 41 -18.25 -10.91 -18.28
N THR A 42 -18.48 -11.90 -17.40
CA THR A 42 -17.57 -12.16 -16.27
C THR A 42 -16.19 -12.57 -16.74
N TRP A 43 -16.12 -13.48 -17.74
CA TRP A 43 -14.85 -13.92 -18.31
C TRP A 43 -14.08 -12.79 -18.99
N GLU A 44 -14.75 -11.97 -19.78
CA GLU A 44 -14.14 -10.82 -20.46
C GLU A 44 -13.55 -9.83 -19.46
N ARG A 45 -14.30 -9.52 -18.39
CA ARG A 45 -13.81 -8.64 -17.31
C ARG A 45 -12.67 -9.27 -16.52
N ALA A 46 -12.81 -10.54 -16.13
CA ALA A 46 -11.78 -11.29 -15.41
C ALA A 46 -10.48 -11.40 -16.21
N ARG A 47 -10.56 -11.77 -17.49
CA ARG A 47 -9.41 -11.83 -18.38
C ARG A 47 -8.71 -10.47 -18.52
N GLY A 48 -9.49 -9.40 -18.71
CA GLY A 48 -8.94 -8.05 -18.81
C GLY A 48 -8.23 -7.61 -17.53
N PHE A 49 -8.75 -7.99 -16.37
CA PHE A 49 -8.13 -7.75 -15.07
C PHE A 49 -6.85 -8.57 -14.89
N ILE A 50 -6.91 -9.89 -15.13
CA ILE A 50 -5.76 -10.82 -14.97
C ILE A 50 -4.57 -10.37 -15.83
N VAL A 51 -4.81 -10.05 -17.10
CA VAL A 51 -3.74 -9.60 -17.99
C VAL A 51 -3.11 -8.30 -17.51
N LYS A 52 -3.91 -7.32 -17.13
CA LYS A 52 -3.39 -6.02 -16.66
C LYS A 52 -2.68 -6.13 -15.32
N ALA A 53 -3.32 -6.77 -14.33
CA ALA A 53 -2.74 -6.94 -13.01
C ALA A 53 -1.48 -7.82 -13.07
N GLY A 54 -1.52 -8.93 -13.79
CA GLY A 54 -0.38 -9.83 -13.95
C GLY A 54 0.83 -9.15 -14.61
N THR A 55 0.60 -8.35 -15.65
CA THR A 55 1.68 -7.58 -16.29
C THR A 55 2.31 -6.57 -15.34
N ILE A 56 1.49 -5.82 -14.59
CA ILE A 56 1.99 -4.81 -13.66
C ILE A 56 2.75 -5.48 -12.51
N ILE A 57 2.20 -6.55 -11.94
CA ILE A 57 2.86 -7.30 -10.86
C ILE A 57 4.19 -7.88 -11.33
N PHE A 58 4.22 -8.48 -12.53
CA PHE A 58 5.44 -9.03 -13.10
C PHE A 58 6.53 -7.96 -13.30
N LEU A 59 6.17 -6.82 -13.89
CA LEU A 59 7.11 -5.72 -14.08
C LEU A 59 7.57 -5.12 -12.75
N ALA A 60 6.67 -4.96 -11.78
CA ALA A 60 6.99 -4.45 -10.46
C ALA A 60 7.93 -5.40 -9.70
N SER A 61 7.66 -6.70 -9.73
CA SER A 61 8.53 -7.71 -9.11
C SER A 61 9.91 -7.75 -9.76
N GLY A 62 9.98 -7.65 -11.08
CA GLY A 62 11.24 -7.55 -11.82
C GLY A 62 12.02 -6.29 -11.45
N LEU A 63 11.35 -5.15 -11.29
CA LEU A 63 11.97 -3.89 -10.87
C LEU A 63 12.51 -4.00 -9.43
N VAL A 64 11.72 -4.53 -8.50
CA VAL A 64 12.15 -4.73 -7.11
C VAL A 64 13.35 -5.66 -7.05
N TRP A 65 13.31 -6.79 -7.79
CA TRP A 65 14.43 -7.71 -7.89
C TRP A 65 15.70 -7.03 -8.40
N LEU A 66 15.59 -6.21 -9.46
CA LEU A 66 16.71 -5.45 -9.99
C LEU A 66 17.29 -4.48 -8.96
N LEU A 67 16.44 -3.74 -8.26
CA LEU A 67 16.87 -2.81 -7.21
C LEU A 67 17.54 -3.48 -6.03
N GLN A 68 17.18 -4.74 -5.74
CA GLN A 68 17.76 -5.52 -4.66
C GLN A 68 19.10 -6.16 -5.02
N SER A 69 19.26 -6.55 -6.29
CA SER A 69 20.40 -7.37 -6.74
C SER A 69 21.56 -6.54 -7.27
N PHE A 70 21.32 -5.28 -7.64
CA PHE A 70 22.32 -4.46 -8.30
C PHE A 70 22.57 -3.16 -7.56
N ASP A 71 23.84 -2.71 -7.61
CA ASP A 71 24.26 -1.36 -7.25
C ASP A 71 24.14 -0.42 -8.47
N PHE A 72 24.34 0.87 -8.27
CA PHE A 72 24.37 1.90 -9.34
C PHE A 72 25.46 1.66 -10.41
N SER A 73 26.45 0.81 -10.10
CA SER A 73 27.47 0.35 -11.05
C SER A 73 27.05 -0.87 -11.85
N PHE A 74 25.83 -1.40 -11.65
CA PHE A 74 25.35 -2.65 -12.22
C PHE A 74 26.17 -3.89 -11.85
N GLU A 75 26.83 -3.85 -10.69
CA GLU A 75 27.44 -5.02 -10.08
C GLU A 75 26.44 -5.72 -9.15
N MET A 76 26.50 -7.05 -9.11
CA MET A 76 25.71 -7.83 -8.16
C MET A 76 26.27 -7.65 -6.76
N VAL A 77 25.46 -7.14 -5.83
CA VAL A 77 25.83 -6.84 -4.46
C VAL A 77 24.83 -7.42 -3.48
N ASP A 78 25.23 -7.47 -2.22
CA ASP A 78 24.30 -7.82 -1.14
C ASP A 78 23.22 -6.75 -0.95
N ALA A 79 22.08 -7.16 -0.38
CA ALA A 79 20.92 -6.28 -0.20
C ALA A 79 21.22 -4.98 0.57
N GLN A 80 22.26 -4.97 1.41
CA GLN A 80 22.68 -3.79 2.18
C GLN A 80 23.41 -2.73 1.36
N ASP A 81 24.07 -3.13 0.26
CA ASP A 81 24.82 -2.24 -0.64
C ASP A 81 24.07 -2.00 -1.96
N SER A 82 22.85 -2.51 -2.07
CA SER A 82 22.02 -2.41 -3.26
C SER A 82 21.43 -0.99 -3.45
N MET A 83 20.99 -0.70 -4.67
CA MET A 83 20.21 0.52 -4.96
C MET A 83 19.03 0.68 -4.00
N MET A 84 18.42 -0.44 -3.59
CA MET A 84 17.32 -0.49 -2.65
C MET A 84 17.70 0.11 -1.29
N ALA A 85 18.87 -0.24 -0.75
CA ALA A 85 19.34 0.27 0.53
C ALA A 85 19.59 1.78 0.46
N VAL A 86 20.20 2.26 -0.62
CA VAL A 86 20.44 3.71 -0.83
C VAL A 86 19.13 4.49 -0.85
N ILE A 87 18.14 4.00 -1.61
CA ILE A 87 16.80 4.62 -1.68
C ILE A 87 16.14 4.58 -0.30
N GLY A 88 16.19 3.44 0.39
CA GLY A 88 15.65 3.26 1.74
C GLY A 88 16.26 4.24 2.74
N HIS A 89 17.58 4.39 2.75
CA HIS A 89 18.29 5.34 3.62
C HIS A 89 17.90 6.79 3.34
N TYR A 90 17.72 7.17 2.07
CA TYR A 90 17.29 8.51 1.72
C TYR A 90 15.85 8.81 2.15
N LEU A 91 15.00 7.80 2.19
CA LEU A 91 13.59 7.92 2.53
C LEU A 91 13.30 7.69 4.03
N ALA A 92 14.21 7.00 4.75
CA ALA A 92 14.06 6.73 6.18
C ALA A 92 13.74 7.99 7.01
N PRO A 93 14.36 9.17 6.79
CA PRO A 93 14.01 10.37 7.55
C PRO A 93 12.56 10.81 7.43
N VAL A 94 11.91 10.54 6.28
CA VAL A 94 10.49 10.87 6.06
C VAL A 94 9.59 9.97 6.89
N PHE A 95 9.99 8.72 7.12
CA PHE A 95 9.24 7.73 7.88
C PHE A 95 9.64 7.64 9.36
N ALA A 96 10.75 8.25 9.76
CA ALA A 96 11.22 8.27 11.15
C ALA A 96 10.15 8.76 12.15
N PRO A 97 9.33 9.81 11.86
CA PRO A 97 8.28 10.24 12.78
C PRO A 97 7.18 9.20 13.02
N LEU A 98 7.06 8.19 12.15
CA LEU A 98 6.12 7.07 12.27
C LEU A 98 6.71 5.86 13.02
N GLY A 99 7.99 5.94 13.41
CA GLY A 99 8.73 4.84 14.03
C GLY A 99 9.30 3.83 13.05
N PHE A 100 9.40 4.17 11.76
CA PHE A 100 10.05 3.35 10.72
C PHE A 100 11.37 4.03 10.34
N ASP A 101 12.33 4.02 11.24
CA ASP A 101 13.63 4.69 11.10
C ASP A 101 14.67 3.86 10.35
N SER A 102 14.40 2.56 10.15
CA SER A 102 15.29 1.69 9.39
C SER A 102 15.04 1.83 7.87
N TRP A 103 16.11 1.74 7.06
CA TRP A 103 15.99 1.77 5.61
C TRP A 103 15.12 0.62 5.08
N GLN A 104 15.15 -0.54 5.74
CA GLN A 104 14.36 -1.71 5.40
C GLN A 104 12.86 -1.43 5.52
N THR A 105 12.44 -0.86 6.64
CA THR A 105 11.03 -0.54 6.89
C THR A 105 10.54 0.58 5.99
N ALA A 106 11.37 1.59 5.73
CA ALA A 106 11.06 2.67 4.79
C ALA A 106 10.90 2.14 3.36
N PHE A 107 11.79 1.26 2.92
CA PHE A 107 11.69 0.63 1.60
C PHE A 107 10.48 -0.29 1.51
N ALA A 108 10.21 -1.11 2.53
CA ALA A 108 9.02 -1.96 2.58
C ALA A 108 7.73 -1.15 2.49
N ALA A 109 7.66 0.02 3.15
CA ALA A 109 6.52 0.93 3.03
C ALA A 109 6.28 1.38 1.58
N ILE A 110 7.34 1.64 0.82
CA ILE A 110 7.26 2.07 -0.58
C ILE A 110 6.93 0.92 -1.51
N THR A 111 7.51 -0.26 -1.30
CA THR A 111 7.15 -1.44 -2.11
C THR A 111 5.68 -1.80 -1.95
N GLY A 112 5.06 -1.47 -0.82
CA GLY A 112 3.61 -1.58 -0.61
C GLY A 112 2.77 -0.76 -1.59
N PHE A 113 3.29 0.32 -2.18
CA PHE A 113 2.61 1.05 -3.27
C PHE A 113 2.69 0.31 -4.61
N LEU A 114 3.71 -0.49 -4.82
CA LEU A 114 3.83 -1.30 -6.03
C LEU A 114 2.82 -2.46 -6.00
N ALA A 115 2.93 -3.28 -4.96
CA ALA A 115 1.99 -4.35 -4.67
C ALA A 115 2.07 -4.66 -3.17
N LYS A 116 0.96 -4.66 -2.48
CA LYS A 116 0.92 -4.88 -1.02
C LYS A 116 1.43 -6.28 -0.64
N GLU A 117 1.28 -7.23 -1.54
CA GLU A 117 1.75 -8.61 -1.39
C GLU A 117 3.29 -8.70 -1.37
N VAL A 118 3.97 -7.77 -2.04
CA VAL A 118 5.45 -7.74 -2.10
C VAL A 118 6.07 -7.31 -0.77
N VAL A 119 5.33 -6.66 0.12
CA VAL A 119 5.83 -6.24 1.44
C VAL A 119 6.34 -7.45 2.24
N VAL A 120 5.57 -8.53 2.30
CA VAL A 120 5.94 -9.77 3.01
C VAL A 120 7.19 -10.38 2.37
N SER A 121 7.22 -10.48 1.05
CA SER A 121 8.39 -10.99 0.32
C SER A 121 9.63 -10.11 0.54
N THR A 122 9.47 -8.80 0.63
CA THR A 122 10.58 -7.87 0.93
C THR A 122 11.18 -8.17 2.30
N PHE A 123 10.35 -8.34 3.33
CA PHE A 123 10.83 -8.74 4.65
C PHE A 123 11.43 -10.13 4.65
N GLY A 124 10.90 -11.08 3.89
CA GLY A 124 11.48 -12.41 3.72
C GLY A 124 12.90 -12.37 3.16
N ILE A 125 13.12 -11.60 2.11
CA ILE A 125 14.44 -11.41 1.51
C ILE A 125 15.40 -10.74 2.50
N LEU A 126 14.94 -9.71 3.21
CA LEU A 126 15.73 -9.03 4.24
C LEU A 126 16.08 -9.94 5.42
N ALA A 127 15.24 -10.93 5.71
CA ALA A 127 15.50 -11.98 6.71
C ALA A 127 16.42 -13.09 6.20
N GLY A 128 16.83 -13.06 4.92
CA GLY A 128 17.64 -14.10 4.29
C GLY A 128 16.87 -15.39 3.97
N VAL A 129 15.53 -15.35 3.95
CA VAL A 129 14.68 -16.49 3.66
C VAL A 129 14.15 -16.33 2.23
N ALA A 130 14.66 -17.16 1.31
CA ALA A 130 14.34 -17.06 -0.12
C ALA A 130 12.86 -17.36 -0.45
N GLU A 131 12.21 -18.20 0.35
CA GLU A 131 10.79 -18.54 0.24
C GLU A 131 10.13 -18.36 1.62
N ALA A 132 10.01 -17.11 2.06
CA ALA A 132 9.37 -16.80 3.34
C ALA A 132 7.86 -17.06 3.23
N THR A 133 7.37 -18.02 4.00
CA THR A 133 5.95 -18.14 4.32
C THR A 133 5.63 -17.26 5.53
N GLU A 134 4.39 -16.81 5.65
CA GLU A 134 3.95 -15.93 6.74
C GLU A 134 4.18 -16.54 8.14
N GLU A 135 4.32 -17.86 8.22
CA GLU A 135 4.51 -18.63 9.47
C GLU A 135 5.99 -18.97 9.75
N ASP A 136 6.94 -18.47 8.96
CA ASP A 136 8.35 -18.78 9.14
C ASP A 136 8.88 -18.13 10.44
N PRO A 137 9.41 -18.91 11.40
CA PRO A 137 9.92 -18.38 12.67
C PRO A 137 11.04 -17.36 12.48
N THR A 138 11.88 -17.53 11.46
CA THR A 138 12.99 -16.62 11.15
C THR A 138 12.46 -15.26 10.68
N LEU A 139 11.43 -15.27 9.84
CA LEU A 139 10.76 -14.05 9.39
C LEU A 139 10.13 -13.31 10.58
N ILE A 140 9.41 -14.05 11.44
CA ILE A 140 8.75 -13.46 12.62
C ILE A 140 9.78 -12.83 13.56
N THR A 141 10.88 -13.50 13.86
CA THR A 141 11.93 -12.95 14.73
C THR A 141 12.60 -11.73 14.12
N THR A 142 12.82 -11.72 12.81
CA THR A 142 13.39 -10.58 12.09
C THR A 142 12.46 -9.37 12.14
N ILE A 143 11.16 -9.57 11.87
CA ILE A 143 10.16 -8.51 11.97
C ILE A 143 10.07 -7.97 13.39
N GLN A 144 10.07 -8.83 14.40
CA GLN A 144 10.06 -8.42 15.81
C GLN A 144 11.29 -7.60 16.21
N SER A 145 12.43 -7.83 15.59
CA SER A 145 13.64 -7.03 15.83
C SER A 145 13.58 -5.65 15.14
N MET A 146 12.82 -5.52 14.05
CA MET A 146 12.69 -4.28 13.26
C MET A 146 11.59 -3.35 13.75
N PHE A 147 10.57 -3.89 14.40
CA PHE A 147 9.40 -3.14 14.82
C PHE A 147 9.17 -3.22 16.33
N THR A 148 8.89 -2.07 16.92
CA THR A 148 8.20 -2.01 18.22
C THR A 148 6.71 -2.28 18.03
N PRO A 149 5.95 -2.70 19.04
CA PRO A 149 4.50 -2.85 18.91
C PRO A 149 3.81 -1.60 18.37
N ALA A 150 4.21 -0.41 18.81
CA ALA A 150 3.65 0.86 18.36
C ALA A 150 3.95 1.12 16.88
N SER A 151 5.20 0.89 16.44
CA SER A 151 5.59 1.09 15.04
C SER A 151 4.97 0.03 14.13
N ALA A 152 4.79 -1.21 14.59
CA ALA A 152 4.09 -2.24 13.83
C ALA A 152 2.63 -1.88 13.54
N TYR A 153 1.89 -1.39 14.55
CA TYR A 153 0.53 -0.89 14.36
C TYR A 153 0.48 0.30 13.41
N ALA A 154 1.39 1.26 13.55
CA ALA A 154 1.48 2.39 12.65
C ALA A 154 1.77 1.96 11.20
N PHE A 155 2.67 0.99 11.01
CA PHE A 155 3.00 0.43 9.70
C PHE A 155 1.79 -0.27 9.05
N MET A 156 1.05 -1.07 9.81
CA MET A 156 -0.17 -1.72 9.32
C MET A 156 -1.22 -0.68 8.90
N ILE A 157 -1.45 0.34 9.70
CA ILE A 157 -2.41 1.42 9.36
C ILE A 157 -1.96 2.21 8.14
N PHE A 158 -0.67 2.55 8.07
CA PHE A 158 -0.11 3.20 6.89
C PHE A 158 -0.34 2.37 5.63
N THR A 159 0.02 1.09 5.66
CA THR A 159 -0.10 0.19 4.52
C THR A 159 -1.56 -0.04 4.09
N LEU A 160 -2.49 -0.12 5.05
CA LEU A 160 -3.92 -0.27 4.78
C LEU A 160 -4.54 0.98 4.14
N LEU A 161 -4.19 2.17 4.64
CA LEU A 161 -4.78 3.44 4.22
C LEU A 161 -4.05 4.09 3.05
N ALA A 162 -2.79 3.75 2.83
CA ALA A 162 -1.98 4.30 1.74
C ALA A 162 -2.61 4.03 0.36
N SER A 163 -2.17 4.80 -0.61
CA SER A 163 -2.58 4.69 -2.02
C SER A 163 -2.69 3.25 -2.49
N PRO A 164 -3.67 2.93 -3.31
CA PRO A 164 -3.79 1.60 -3.91
C PRO A 164 -2.63 1.33 -4.88
N CYS A 165 -2.42 0.06 -5.20
CA CYS A 165 -1.40 -0.38 -6.14
C CYS A 165 -1.55 0.25 -7.54
N PHE A 166 -0.49 0.22 -8.34
CA PHE A 166 -0.49 0.80 -9.69
C PHE A 166 -1.63 0.29 -10.60
N ALA A 167 -2.04 -0.96 -10.43
CA ALA A 167 -3.18 -1.51 -11.17
C ALA A 167 -4.48 -0.76 -10.86
N ALA A 168 -4.72 -0.43 -9.61
CA ALA A 168 -5.91 0.32 -9.18
C ALA A 168 -5.80 1.81 -9.54
N ILE A 169 -4.59 2.39 -9.60
CA ILE A 169 -4.39 3.77 -10.07
C ILE A 169 -4.92 3.92 -11.50
N GLY A 170 -4.68 2.93 -12.36
CA GLY A 170 -5.22 2.91 -13.72
C GLY A 170 -6.77 2.90 -13.77
N ALA A 171 -7.43 2.28 -12.79
CA ALA A 171 -8.88 2.32 -12.66
C ALA A 171 -9.35 3.71 -12.16
N ILE A 172 -8.72 4.24 -11.12
CA ILE A 172 -9.01 5.59 -10.58
C ILE A 172 -8.86 6.64 -11.70
N ARG A 173 -7.81 6.53 -12.52
CA ARG A 173 -7.58 7.46 -13.64
C ARG A 173 -8.72 7.45 -14.65
N ARG A 174 -9.31 6.29 -14.93
CA ARG A 174 -10.45 6.18 -15.84
C ARG A 174 -11.72 6.79 -15.26
N GLU A 175 -11.97 6.55 -13.98
CA GLU A 175 -13.14 7.11 -13.29
C GLU A 175 -13.04 8.63 -13.11
N MET A 176 -11.85 9.13 -12.76
CA MET A 176 -11.61 10.56 -12.54
C MET A 176 -11.56 11.37 -13.84
N GLY A 177 -11.32 10.76 -15.00
CA GLY A 177 -11.24 11.43 -16.29
C GLY A 177 -10.10 12.45 -16.45
N SER A 178 -9.36 12.76 -15.37
CA SER A 178 -8.31 13.79 -15.33
C SER A 178 -7.10 13.34 -14.51
N TRP A 179 -5.88 13.66 -14.99
CA TRP A 179 -4.64 13.40 -14.26
C TRP A 179 -4.51 14.24 -12.99
N HIS A 180 -5.00 15.48 -12.99
CA HIS A 180 -4.96 16.36 -11.81
C HIS A 180 -5.78 15.78 -10.67
N TRP A 181 -6.99 15.33 -10.93
CA TRP A 181 -7.87 14.72 -9.93
C TRP A 181 -7.34 13.36 -9.45
N THR A 182 -6.75 12.58 -10.35
CA THR A 182 -6.10 11.32 -9.99
C THR A 182 -4.93 11.57 -9.03
N PHE A 183 -4.04 12.50 -9.38
CA PHE A 183 -2.90 12.85 -8.54
C PHE A 183 -3.34 13.42 -7.19
N PHE A 184 -4.35 14.29 -7.19
CA PHE A 184 -4.94 14.81 -5.95
C PHE A 184 -5.47 13.67 -5.06
N ALA A 185 -6.21 12.71 -5.62
CA ALA A 185 -6.75 11.57 -4.88
C ALA A 185 -5.65 10.71 -4.26
N LEU A 186 -4.56 10.43 -5.00
CA LEU A 186 -3.41 9.68 -4.52
C LEU A 186 -2.68 10.42 -3.39
N LEU A 187 -2.44 11.72 -3.58
CA LEU A 187 -1.76 12.55 -2.59
C LEU A 187 -2.60 12.69 -1.32
N TYR A 188 -3.89 12.92 -1.46
CA TYR A 188 -4.83 13.00 -0.36
C TYR A 188 -4.86 11.70 0.45
N GLN A 189 -4.98 10.55 -0.23
CA GLN A 189 -5.05 9.24 0.40
C GLN A 189 -3.74 8.90 1.13
N THR A 190 -2.60 9.15 0.48
CA THR A 190 -1.27 8.93 1.10
C THR A 190 -1.03 9.86 2.28
N GLY A 191 -1.40 11.14 2.15
CA GLY A 191 -1.31 12.10 3.24
C GLY A 191 -2.20 11.74 4.43
N LEU A 192 -3.43 11.28 4.16
CA LEU A 192 -4.32 10.78 5.21
C LEU A 192 -3.73 9.57 5.92
N ALA A 193 -3.18 8.61 5.16
CA ALA A 193 -2.51 7.43 5.70
C ALA A 193 -1.33 7.80 6.61
N TYR A 194 -0.51 8.74 6.14
CA TYR A 194 0.63 9.25 6.90
C TYR A 194 0.20 9.92 8.22
N CYS A 195 -0.78 10.83 8.15
CA CYS A 195 -1.30 11.51 9.35
C CYS A 195 -1.91 10.52 10.36
N MET A 196 -2.66 9.53 9.89
CA MET A 196 -3.27 8.53 10.76
C MET A 196 -2.24 7.61 11.40
N ALA A 197 -1.24 7.16 10.65
CA ALA A 197 -0.15 6.35 11.17
C ALA A 197 0.67 7.14 12.21
N LEU A 198 0.96 8.41 11.93
CA LEU A 198 1.65 9.31 12.86
C LEU A 198 0.87 9.47 14.17
N LEU A 199 -0.43 9.77 14.10
CA LEU A 199 -1.27 9.91 15.29
C LEU A 199 -1.27 8.64 16.14
N ILE A 200 -1.41 7.48 15.50
CA ILE A 200 -1.44 6.19 16.20
C ILE A 200 -0.08 5.90 16.81
N TYR A 201 1.01 6.11 16.09
CA TYR A 201 2.35 5.93 16.62
C TYR A 201 2.58 6.82 17.86
N GLN A 202 2.24 8.12 17.79
CA GLN A 202 2.41 9.04 18.89
C GLN A 202 1.58 8.65 20.12
N ILE A 203 0.31 8.29 19.92
CA ILE A 203 -0.57 7.86 21.02
C ILE A 203 -0.04 6.56 21.65
N LEU A 204 0.31 5.55 20.87
CA LEU A 204 0.79 4.28 21.41
C LEU A 204 2.16 4.43 22.06
N SER A 205 3.03 5.25 21.51
CA SER A 205 4.35 5.55 22.09
C SER A 205 4.22 6.23 23.46
N LEU A 206 3.29 7.19 23.61
CA LEU A 206 3.02 7.83 24.89
C LEU A 206 2.45 6.86 25.93
N ILE A 207 1.58 5.94 25.53
CA ILE A 207 1.01 4.93 26.43
C ILE A 207 2.12 3.95 26.87
N HIS A 208 3.02 3.54 25.98
CA HIS A 208 4.11 2.61 26.29
C HIS A 208 5.18 3.23 27.21
N ILE A 209 5.41 4.53 27.13
CA ILE A 209 6.32 5.25 28.05
C ILE A 209 5.71 5.33 29.46
N SER A 210 4.38 5.33 29.58
CA SER A 210 3.69 5.40 30.88
C SER A 210 3.51 4.06 31.59
N GLU A 211 3.77 2.93 30.94
CA GLU A 211 3.81 1.61 31.59
C GLU A 211 5.26 1.28 32.00
N PRO A 212 5.59 1.29 33.31
CA PRO A 212 6.86 0.77 33.75
C PRO A 212 6.89 -0.72 33.44
N THR A 213 7.93 -1.14 32.69
CA THR A 213 8.22 -2.55 32.40
C THR A 213 8.05 -3.39 33.66
N ARG A 214 6.99 -4.20 33.75
CA ARG A 214 6.91 -5.27 34.74
C ARG A 214 8.00 -6.29 34.39
N PRO A 215 8.98 -6.54 35.25
CA PRO A 215 9.89 -7.66 35.06
C PRO A 215 9.10 -8.94 35.23
N TYR A 216 9.13 -9.82 34.23
CA TYR A 216 8.74 -11.23 34.38
C TYR A 216 9.89 -12.00 35.00
#